data_27fcd397b65f3e519ca4aad4b4fc1919
#
_entry.id   27fcd397b65f3e519ca4aad4b4fc1919
#
_cell.length_a   1.000
_cell.length_b   1.000
_cell.length_c   1.000
_cell.angle_alpha   90.00
_cell.angle_beta   90.00
_cell.angle_gamma   90.00
#
_symmetry.space_group_name_H-M   'P 1'
#
loop_
_entity.id
_entity.type
_entity.pdbx_description
1 polymer ?
#
loop_
_entity_poly.entity_id
_entity_poly.type
_entity_poly.pdbx_seq_one_letter_code
_entity_poly.pdbx_strand_id
1 'polypeptide(L)'
;MEQLYRINTNGQADKGAIVQGEKYRFTLLTEEMIRLEYSEDGQFEDRATQCVVNRKFEVPKYQVIESEDSLEIITSKIHLIYNKKEFTNYGLSVQVRGNISVYHSIWHYGEEATDLRGTARTLDEADGAIELEHGIISKFGYGILDDSRSLVLTEDGWVEPRKEKCTDIYFFGYGHEYQHCLKDYYRLTGNTPLLPRYALGNWWSRYYRYTADEYKDLITRFENEEIPFAVSVIDMDWHLVDIDPKYGSGWTGYTWNKELFPDPKSFMRWLHDHGLKVTLNVHPADGVKAHEEHYREMAEAMGRDWKKEEPVNFDITDPKFLKAYFQYLHHPNEEDGVDFWWVDWQQGGLSKIPGLDPLWMLNHYHYLDSARRGKRPLTFSRYAGMGSHRYPIGFSGDTIISWDSLAFQPYFTANASNAGYGWWSHDIGGHMHGYKDEELSTRWLQFGVFSPIMRLHSSNSMFTGKEPWKYNKISENIMKRYLKLRHELIPYLYTMNYHASHDGQPLIRPMYYLEPEQQ
;
A
#
# COMPACT_ATOMS: atom_id res chain seq x y z
N MET A 1 19.44 -12.17 -6.98
CA MET A 1 19.07 -11.15 -5.95
C MET A 1 19.63 -11.54 -4.59
N GLU A 2 19.82 -10.57 -3.69
CA GLU A 2 20.28 -10.85 -2.33
C GLU A 2 19.21 -11.60 -1.52
N GLN A 3 19.64 -12.35 -0.50
CA GLN A 3 18.71 -13.11 0.35
C GLN A 3 17.67 -12.20 1.04
N LEU A 4 18.01 -10.94 1.27
CA LEU A 4 17.13 -9.93 1.85
C LEU A 4 15.82 -9.74 1.07
N TYR A 5 15.87 -9.88 -0.25
CA TYR A 5 14.71 -9.65 -1.12
C TYR A 5 13.82 -10.88 -1.32
N ARG A 6 14.13 -11.98 -0.65
CA ARG A 6 13.29 -13.18 -0.67
C ARG A 6 12.23 -13.09 0.40
N ILE A 7 10.99 -13.35 0.03
CA ILE A 7 9.89 -13.51 0.97
C ILE A 7 9.54 -14.98 1.13
N ASN A 8 9.06 -15.36 2.31
CA ASN A 8 8.59 -16.71 2.54
C ASN A 8 7.27 -16.94 1.83
N THR A 9 7.21 -17.95 0.99
CA THR A 9 6.01 -18.30 0.24
C THR A 9 5.69 -19.79 0.33
N ASN A 10 4.41 -20.12 0.25
CA ASN A 10 3.89 -21.50 0.13
C ASN A 10 2.94 -21.55 -1.07
N GLY A 11 3.52 -21.49 -2.28
CA GLY A 11 2.72 -21.40 -3.51
C GLY A 11 1.91 -22.64 -3.85
N GLN A 12 2.29 -23.83 -3.33
CA GLN A 12 1.62 -25.09 -3.58
C GLN A 12 0.54 -25.40 -2.53
N ALA A 13 -0.65 -25.79 -3.00
CA ALA A 13 -1.70 -26.31 -2.15
C ALA A 13 -1.47 -27.78 -1.81
N ASP A 14 -2.21 -28.27 -0.81
CA ASP A 14 -2.27 -29.70 -0.52
C ASP A 14 -2.93 -30.46 -1.68
N LYS A 15 -2.37 -31.61 -2.04
CA LYS A 15 -2.91 -32.44 -3.14
C LYS A 15 -4.33 -32.93 -2.89
N GLY A 16 -4.70 -33.15 -1.63
CA GLY A 16 -6.05 -33.52 -1.24
C GLY A 16 -7.10 -32.42 -1.40
N ALA A 17 -6.68 -31.18 -1.64
CA ALA A 17 -7.56 -30.04 -1.90
C ALA A 17 -7.78 -29.79 -3.41
N ILE A 18 -7.16 -30.58 -4.30
CA ILE A 18 -7.12 -30.32 -5.75
C ILE A 18 -8.07 -31.26 -6.48
N VAL A 19 -8.97 -30.70 -7.30
CA VAL A 19 -9.80 -31.40 -8.28
C VAL A 19 -9.36 -30.91 -9.66
N GLN A 20 -8.75 -31.80 -10.45
CA GLN A 20 -8.09 -31.40 -11.70
C GLN A 20 -8.48 -32.31 -12.86
N GLY A 21 -8.79 -31.70 -14.01
CA GLY A 21 -8.87 -32.37 -15.31
C GLY A 21 -7.73 -31.96 -16.23
N GLU A 22 -7.90 -32.18 -17.53
CA GLU A 22 -6.85 -31.89 -18.52
C GLU A 22 -6.53 -30.39 -18.61
N LYS A 23 -7.55 -29.53 -18.64
CA LYS A 23 -7.41 -28.09 -18.85
C LYS A 23 -7.91 -27.20 -17.72
N TYR A 24 -8.44 -27.80 -16.67
CA TYR A 24 -8.96 -27.08 -15.50
C TYR A 24 -8.38 -27.63 -14.20
N ARG A 25 -8.30 -26.75 -13.24
CA ARG A 25 -7.93 -27.10 -11.86
C ARG A 25 -8.73 -26.25 -10.87
N PHE A 26 -9.38 -26.91 -9.94
CA PHE A 26 -10.05 -26.30 -8.81
C PHE A 26 -9.31 -26.67 -7.53
N THR A 27 -8.98 -25.68 -6.71
CA THR A 27 -8.27 -25.89 -5.44
C THR A 27 -9.09 -25.32 -4.30
N LEU A 28 -9.56 -26.19 -3.41
CA LEU A 28 -10.35 -25.80 -2.24
C LEU A 28 -9.40 -25.39 -1.11
N LEU A 29 -9.34 -24.10 -0.81
CA LEU A 29 -8.47 -23.56 0.23
C LEU A 29 -9.16 -23.57 1.59
N THR A 30 -10.46 -23.26 1.63
CA THR A 30 -11.35 -23.43 2.79
C THR A 30 -12.71 -23.95 2.32
N GLU A 31 -13.69 -24.12 3.20
CA GLU A 31 -15.06 -24.43 2.79
C GLU A 31 -15.73 -23.27 2.04
N GLU A 32 -15.21 -22.03 2.18
CA GLU A 32 -15.69 -20.79 1.60
C GLU A 32 -14.84 -20.29 0.42
N MET A 33 -13.56 -20.70 0.34
CA MET A 33 -12.62 -20.14 -0.63
C MET A 33 -12.11 -21.21 -1.60
N ILE A 34 -12.28 -20.96 -2.90
CA ILE A 34 -11.82 -21.85 -3.95
C ILE A 34 -11.05 -21.08 -5.03
N ARG A 35 -9.92 -21.66 -5.49
CA ARG A 35 -9.16 -21.20 -6.65
C ARG A 35 -9.68 -21.90 -7.90
N LEU A 36 -9.89 -21.12 -8.95
CA LEU A 36 -10.44 -21.54 -10.23
C LEU A 36 -9.39 -21.28 -11.32
N GLU A 37 -8.88 -22.33 -11.94
CA GLU A 37 -7.85 -22.20 -12.97
C GLU A 37 -8.27 -22.89 -14.26
N TYR A 38 -7.96 -22.23 -15.38
CA TYR A 38 -8.09 -22.80 -16.71
C TYR A 38 -6.83 -22.52 -17.52
N SER A 39 -6.32 -23.53 -18.21
CA SER A 39 -5.14 -23.42 -19.08
C SER A 39 -5.33 -24.29 -20.31
N GLU A 40 -5.17 -23.72 -21.51
CA GLU A 40 -5.36 -24.44 -22.78
C GLU A 40 -4.40 -25.61 -22.96
N ASP A 41 -3.20 -25.54 -22.35
CA ASP A 41 -2.18 -26.61 -22.41
C ASP A 41 -2.08 -27.45 -21.14
N GLY A 42 -2.98 -27.24 -20.19
CA GLY A 42 -3.04 -28.01 -18.93
C GLY A 42 -1.89 -27.74 -17.97
N GLN A 43 -1.11 -26.68 -18.17
CA GLN A 43 -0.06 -26.28 -17.25
C GLN A 43 -0.55 -25.19 -16.30
N PHE A 44 -0.46 -25.44 -15.01
CA PHE A 44 -0.93 -24.57 -13.96
C PHE A 44 0.24 -23.95 -13.18
N GLU A 45 0.04 -22.76 -12.64
CA GLU A 45 1.09 -22.04 -11.90
C GLU A 45 1.01 -22.32 -10.39
N ASP A 46 2.05 -22.94 -9.86
CA ASP A 46 2.16 -23.28 -8.43
C ASP A 46 3.07 -22.33 -7.66
N ARG A 47 3.80 -21.45 -8.34
CA ARG A 47 4.62 -20.44 -7.66
C ARG A 47 3.73 -19.33 -7.07
N ALA A 48 4.24 -18.68 -6.05
CA ALA A 48 3.59 -17.48 -5.50
C ALA A 48 3.58 -16.34 -6.52
N THR A 49 2.63 -15.42 -6.36
CA THR A 49 2.49 -14.26 -7.23
C THR A 49 2.65 -12.95 -6.45
N GLN A 50 2.62 -11.83 -7.14
CA GLN A 50 2.60 -10.50 -6.52
C GLN A 50 1.47 -10.35 -5.50
N CYS A 51 0.33 -10.99 -5.72
CA CYS A 51 -0.81 -10.93 -4.83
C CYS A 51 -0.86 -12.12 -3.87
N VAL A 52 -0.78 -13.34 -4.37
CA VAL A 52 -1.00 -14.57 -3.62
C VAL A 52 0.33 -15.24 -3.26
N VAL A 53 0.64 -15.30 -1.96
CA VAL A 53 1.92 -15.83 -1.46
C VAL A 53 1.78 -17.17 -0.72
N ASN A 54 0.57 -17.56 -0.33
CA ASN A 54 0.35 -18.79 0.43
C ASN A 54 -0.92 -19.51 -0.04
N ARG A 55 -0.77 -20.76 -0.50
CA ARG A 55 -1.87 -21.67 -0.86
C ARG A 55 -1.91 -22.91 0.02
N LYS A 56 -1.09 -22.95 1.08
CA LYS A 56 -1.07 -24.06 2.01
C LYS A 56 -2.11 -23.85 3.11
N PHE A 57 -3.27 -24.45 2.92
CA PHE A 57 -4.39 -24.48 3.86
C PHE A 57 -4.66 -25.93 4.28
N GLU A 58 -5.42 -26.11 5.35
CA GLU A 58 -5.96 -27.42 5.71
C GLU A 58 -7.00 -27.83 4.67
N VAL A 59 -6.98 -29.11 4.27
CA VAL A 59 -7.93 -29.63 3.29
C VAL A 59 -9.34 -29.59 3.88
N PRO A 60 -10.28 -28.80 3.30
CA PRO A 60 -11.65 -28.72 3.79
C PRO A 60 -12.44 -30.00 3.48
N LYS A 61 -13.60 -30.13 4.10
CA LYS A 61 -14.55 -31.19 3.74
C LYS A 61 -15.30 -30.79 2.48
N TYR A 62 -15.28 -31.67 1.46
CA TYR A 62 -16.02 -31.42 0.23
C TYR A 62 -16.46 -32.72 -0.42
N GLN A 63 -17.42 -32.63 -1.31
CA GLN A 63 -17.93 -33.70 -2.15
C GLN A 63 -17.72 -33.34 -3.62
N VAL A 64 -17.34 -34.31 -4.43
CA VAL A 64 -17.27 -34.20 -5.89
C VAL A 64 -18.32 -35.10 -6.49
N ILE A 65 -19.12 -34.57 -7.41
CA ILE A 65 -20.04 -35.32 -8.26
C ILE A 65 -19.59 -35.08 -9.70
N GLU A 66 -19.23 -36.13 -10.39
CA GLU A 66 -18.66 -36.03 -11.73
C GLU A 66 -19.38 -36.93 -12.71
N SER A 67 -19.67 -36.42 -13.89
CA SER A 67 -20.14 -37.15 -15.05
C SER A 67 -19.23 -36.89 -16.25
N GLU A 68 -19.59 -37.37 -17.45
CA GLU A 68 -18.80 -37.16 -18.67
C GLU A 68 -18.68 -35.65 -19.02
N ASP A 69 -19.75 -34.89 -18.84
CA ASP A 69 -19.90 -33.49 -19.27
C ASP A 69 -20.21 -32.52 -18.13
N SER A 70 -20.18 -32.94 -16.89
CA SER A 70 -20.38 -32.05 -15.73
C SER A 70 -19.50 -32.42 -14.53
N LEU A 71 -19.16 -31.42 -13.77
CA LEU A 71 -18.45 -31.51 -12.49
C LEU A 71 -19.13 -30.61 -11.48
N GLU A 72 -19.47 -31.15 -10.32
CA GLU A 72 -19.94 -30.37 -9.20
C GLU A 72 -18.98 -30.55 -8.01
N ILE A 73 -18.69 -29.44 -7.33
CA ILE A 73 -17.89 -29.44 -6.08
C ILE A 73 -18.74 -28.77 -5.00
N ILE A 74 -18.98 -29.49 -3.92
CA ILE A 74 -19.90 -29.05 -2.86
C ILE A 74 -19.16 -29.05 -1.52
N THR A 75 -19.15 -27.90 -0.84
CA THR A 75 -18.78 -27.78 0.56
C THR A 75 -20.00 -27.43 1.41
N SER A 76 -19.83 -27.20 2.70
CA SER A 76 -20.91 -26.67 3.53
C SER A 76 -21.32 -25.22 3.15
N LYS A 77 -20.43 -24.48 2.49
CA LYS A 77 -20.54 -23.03 2.24
C LYS A 77 -20.71 -22.65 0.77
N ILE A 78 -20.16 -23.41 -0.16
CA ILE A 78 -20.26 -23.14 -1.61
C ILE A 78 -20.67 -24.36 -2.41
N HIS A 79 -21.26 -24.12 -3.58
CA HIS A 79 -21.56 -25.14 -4.59
C HIS A 79 -21.10 -24.64 -5.95
N LEU A 80 -20.07 -25.26 -6.51
CA LEU A 80 -19.54 -25.02 -7.85
C LEU A 80 -20.19 -25.99 -8.83
N ILE A 81 -20.60 -25.49 -10.00
CA ILE A 81 -21.11 -26.28 -11.14
C ILE A 81 -20.32 -25.89 -12.37
N TYR A 82 -19.79 -26.91 -13.08
CA TYR A 82 -18.91 -26.73 -14.24
C TYR A 82 -19.15 -27.75 -15.34
N ASN A 83 -19.16 -27.30 -16.58
CA ASN A 83 -19.43 -28.15 -17.77
C ASN A 83 -18.20 -28.80 -18.41
N LYS A 84 -17.04 -28.77 -17.75
CA LYS A 84 -15.75 -29.35 -18.17
C LYS A 84 -15.18 -28.81 -19.50
N LYS A 85 -15.66 -27.65 -19.97
CA LYS A 85 -15.18 -26.94 -21.16
C LYS A 85 -14.45 -25.66 -20.77
N GLU A 86 -14.02 -24.86 -21.76
CA GLU A 86 -13.50 -23.51 -21.50
C GLU A 86 -14.44 -22.72 -20.59
N PHE A 87 -13.88 -21.91 -19.69
CA PHE A 87 -14.67 -21.12 -18.76
C PHE A 87 -15.52 -20.09 -19.50
N THR A 88 -16.80 -20.17 -19.32
CA THR A 88 -17.81 -19.24 -19.85
C THR A 88 -18.86 -18.95 -18.80
N ASN A 89 -19.61 -17.87 -18.98
CA ASN A 89 -20.72 -17.49 -18.08
C ASN A 89 -21.75 -18.62 -17.88
N TYR A 90 -22.06 -19.38 -18.93
CA TYR A 90 -23.00 -20.51 -18.86
C TYR A 90 -22.36 -21.83 -18.43
N GLY A 91 -21.02 -21.90 -18.44
CA GLY A 91 -20.27 -23.14 -18.22
C GLY A 91 -19.72 -23.28 -16.82
N LEU A 92 -19.54 -22.18 -16.09
CA LEU A 92 -19.00 -22.19 -14.74
C LEU A 92 -19.77 -21.22 -13.85
N SER A 93 -20.28 -21.72 -12.74
CA SER A 93 -20.90 -20.92 -11.69
C SER A 93 -20.52 -21.39 -10.30
N VAL A 94 -20.53 -20.49 -9.33
CA VAL A 94 -20.30 -20.79 -7.91
C VAL A 94 -21.38 -20.11 -7.08
N GLN A 95 -22.15 -20.90 -6.36
CA GLN A 95 -23.19 -20.44 -5.46
C GLN A 95 -22.71 -20.40 -4.01
N VAL A 96 -22.99 -19.31 -3.31
CA VAL A 96 -22.86 -19.23 -1.85
C VAL A 96 -24.10 -19.87 -1.22
N ARG A 97 -23.92 -20.85 -0.34
CA ARG A 97 -24.99 -21.52 0.35
C ARG A 97 -25.41 -20.75 1.60
N GLY A 98 -26.65 -20.89 2.04
CA GLY A 98 -27.11 -20.30 3.29
C GLY A 98 -28.07 -19.12 3.17
N ASN A 99 -28.74 -18.96 2.00
CA ASN A 99 -29.78 -17.94 1.80
C ASN A 99 -29.32 -16.48 1.98
N ILE A 100 -28.09 -16.19 1.57
CA ILE A 100 -27.55 -14.83 1.70
C ILE A 100 -28.32 -13.84 0.82
N SER A 101 -28.65 -14.24 -0.42
CA SER A 101 -29.46 -13.47 -1.34
C SER A 101 -30.18 -14.41 -2.30
N VAL A 102 -31.47 -14.19 -2.54
CA VAL A 102 -32.29 -15.06 -3.40
C VAL A 102 -31.86 -15.02 -4.87
N TYR A 103 -31.34 -13.87 -5.32
CA TYR A 103 -31.05 -13.64 -6.75
C TYR A 103 -29.57 -13.40 -7.06
N HIS A 104 -28.75 -13.08 -6.07
CA HIS A 104 -27.40 -12.55 -6.28
C HIS A 104 -26.28 -13.31 -5.57
N SER A 105 -26.59 -14.45 -4.94
CA SER A 105 -25.59 -15.29 -4.27
C SER A 105 -24.97 -16.35 -5.20
N ILE A 106 -25.17 -16.24 -6.50
CA ILE A 106 -24.58 -17.08 -7.52
C ILE A 106 -23.73 -16.18 -8.43
N TRP A 107 -22.45 -16.49 -8.50
CA TRP A 107 -21.54 -15.88 -9.45
C TRP A 107 -21.40 -16.76 -10.69
N HIS A 108 -21.50 -16.17 -11.87
CA HIS A 108 -21.14 -16.81 -13.12
C HIS A 108 -19.81 -16.28 -13.65
N TYR A 109 -19.00 -17.13 -14.24
CA TYR A 109 -17.70 -16.72 -14.77
C TYR A 109 -17.83 -15.52 -15.73
N GLY A 110 -16.97 -14.52 -15.49
CA GLY A 110 -16.94 -13.28 -16.26
C GLY A 110 -17.95 -12.22 -15.81
N GLU A 111 -18.79 -12.49 -14.80
CA GLU A 111 -19.59 -11.46 -14.17
C GLU A 111 -18.73 -10.61 -13.23
N GLU A 112 -18.90 -9.30 -13.35
CA GLU A 112 -18.28 -8.35 -12.41
C GLU A 112 -18.92 -8.50 -11.02
N ALA A 113 -18.07 -8.61 -10.00
CA ALA A 113 -18.57 -8.71 -8.63
C ALA A 113 -19.14 -7.36 -8.17
N THR A 114 -20.39 -7.36 -7.71
CA THR A 114 -20.97 -6.19 -7.04
C THR A 114 -20.55 -6.20 -5.57
N ASP A 115 -19.43 -5.59 -5.29
CA ASP A 115 -18.83 -5.53 -3.96
C ASP A 115 -19.11 -4.20 -3.21
N LEU A 116 -18.63 -4.10 -1.98
CA LEU A 116 -18.74 -2.91 -1.14
C LEU A 116 -17.55 -1.95 -1.34
N ARG A 117 -16.83 -2.11 -2.44
CA ARG A 117 -15.61 -1.39 -2.80
C ARG A 117 -14.46 -1.58 -1.81
N GLY A 118 -13.29 -1.19 -2.22
CA GLY A 118 -12.05 -1.28 -1.47
C GLY A 118 -11.40 0.10 -1.29
N THR A 119 -10.34 0.34 -2.02
CA THR A 119 -9.55 1.57 -1.92
C THR A 119 -9.19 2.13 -3.30
N ALA A 120 -8.33 3.11 -3.38
CA ALA A 120 -7.85 3.70 -4.62
C ALA A 120 -6.34 3.98 -4.54
N ARG A 121 -5.69 4.06 -5.70
CA ARG A 121 -4.27 4.37 -5.80
C ARG A 121 -3.93 5.78 -5.29
N THR A 122 -4.80 6.74 -5.59
CA THR A 122 -4.58 8.16 -5.28
C THR A 122 -5.91 8.89 -5.10
N LEU A 123 -5.86 9.94 -4.28
CA LEU A 123 -6.87 10.98 -4.15
C LEU A 123 -6.32 12.34 -4.62
N ASP A 124 -5.25 12.34 -5.45
CA ASP A 124 -4.70 13.59 -6.00
C ASP A 124 -5.79 14.36 -6.72
N GLU A 125 -5.86 15.66 -6.43
CA GLU A 125 -6.84 16.59 -6.97
C GLU A 125 -8.32 16.25 -6.68
N ALA A 126 -8.58 15.24 -5.84
CA ALA A 126 -9.95 14.89 -5.46
C ALA A 126 -10.58 15.99 -4.58
N ASP A 127 -11.78 16.43 -4.99
CA ASP A 127 -12.65 17.34 -4.22
C ASP A 127 -13.92 16.57 -3.82
N GLY A 128 -13.83 15.81 -2.75
CA GLY A 128 -14.88 14.89 -2.30
C GLY A 128 -14.69 13.46 -2.76
N ALA A 129 -15.81 12.78 -3.03
CA ALA A 129 -15.83 11.35 -3.32
C ALA A 129 -15.31 11.03 -4.74
N ILE A 130 -14.53 9.95 -4.82
CA ILE A 130 -14.14 9.30 -6.07
C ILE A 130 -14.65 7.86 -6.10
N GLU A 131 -14.65 7.24 -7.27
CA GLU A 131 -14.90 5.81 -7.40
C GLU A 131 -13.72 5.01 -6.83
N LEU A 132 -14.02 4.02 -5.98
CA LEU A 132 -13.02 3.12 -5.41
C LEU A 132 -12.91 1.84 -6.23
N GLU A 133 -11.73 1.25 -6.22
CA GLU A 133 -11.47 -0.06 -6.81
C GLU A 133 -12.22 -1.18 -6.06
N HIS A 134 -12.25 -2.37 -6.64
CA HIS A 134 -12.88 -3.53 -6.03
C HIS A 134 -12.24 -3.94 -4.70
N GLY A 135 -13.08 -4.48 -3.81
CA GLY A 135 -12.70 -5.20 -2.61
C GLY A 135 -13.15 -6.66 -2.69
N ILE A 136 -12.95 -7.41 -1.62
CA ILE A 136 -13.35 -8.82 -1.52
C ILE A 136 -14.62 -9.04 -0.70
N ILE A 137 -15.28 -7.98 -0.28
CA ILE A 137 -16.47 -7.99 0.59
C ILE A 137 -17.70 -7.54 -0.21
N SER A 138 -18.79 -8.28 -0.10
CA SER A 138 -20.03 -8.00 -0.81
C SER A 138 -21.24 -8.35 0.06
N LYS A 139 -22.31 -7.58 -0.05
CA LYS A 139 -23.60 -7.92 0.56
C LYS A 139 -24.27 -9.14 -0.09
N PHE A 140 -23.84 -9.54 -1.29
CA PHE A 140 -24.31 -10.75 -1.96
C PHE A 140 -23.58 -12.02 -1.51
N GLY A 141 -22.64 -11.88 -0.59
CA GLY A 141 -21.98 -12.97 0.10
C GLY A 141 -20.75 -13.54 -0.62
N TYR A 142 -20.31 -12.96 -1.73
CA TYR A 142 -19.09 -13.40 -2.40
C TYR A 142 -18.24 -12.24 -2.88
N GLY A 143 -16.93 -12.48 -2.98
CA GLY A 143 -15.95 -11.61 -3.60
C GLY A 143 -15.07 -12.37 -4.59
N ILE A 144 -14.45 -11.65 -5.50
CA ILE A 144 -13.58 -12.20 -6.54
C ILE A 144 -12.22 -11.52 -6.49
N LEU A 145 -11.16 -12.32 -6.54
CA LEU A 145 -9.79 -11.86 -6.74
C LEU A 145 -9.24 -12.49 -8.02
N ASP A 146 -9.05 -11.71 -9.06
CA ASP A 146 -8.44 -12.16 -10.31
C ASP A 146 -6.92 -11.99 -10.24
N ASP A 147 -6.21 -13.12 -10.13
CA ASP A 147 -4.74 -13.19 -10.07
C ASP A 147 -4.12 -13.55 -11.43
N SER A 148 -4.94 -13.68 -12.49
CA SER A 148 -4.51 -14.17 -13.81
C SER A 148 -3.37 -13.36 -14.44
N ARG A 149 -3.27 -12.07 -14.11
CA ARG A 149 -2.25 -11.15 -14.66
C ARG A 149 -1.13 -10.83 -13.69
N SER A 150 -1.20 -11.28 -12.43
CA SER A 150 -0.15 -11.02 -11.45
C SER A 150 1.14 -11.72 -11.85
N LEU A 151 2.27 -11.03 -11.73
CA LEU A 151 3.57 -11.61 -12.01
C LEU A 151 3.91 -12.66 -10.95
N VAL A 152 4.76 -13.61 -11.34
CA VAL A 152 5.19 -14.73 -10.50
C VAL A 152 6.45 -14.35 -9.74
N LEU A 153 6.51 -14.69 -8.46
CA LEU A 153 7.69 -14.53 -7.62
C LEU A 153 8.66 -15.68 -7.85
N THR A 154 9.91 -15.35 -8.16
CA THR A 154 10.96 -16.34 -8.37
C THR A 154 11.67 -16.70 -7.06
N GLU A 155 12.33 -17.85 -7.01
CA GLU A 155 13.05 -18.32 -5.82
C GLU A 155 14.20 -17.40 -5.37
N ASP A 156 14.76 -16.63 -6.31
CA ASP A 156 15.84 -15.67 -6.02
C ASP A 156 15.31 -14.29 -5.60
N GLY A 157 13.98 -14.12 -5.46
CA GLY A 157 13.35 -12.87 -5.01
C GLY A 157 13.13 -11.86 -6.13
N TRP A 158 13.01 -12.30 -7.38
CA TRP A 158 12.65 -11.49 -8.53
C TRP A 158 11.20 -11.73 -8.94
N VAL A 159 10.77 -11.12 -10.05
CA VAL A 159 9.46 -11.34 -10.67
C VAL A 159 9.59 -11.70 -12.14
N GLU A 160 8.70 -12.55 -12.60
CA GLU A 160 8.59 -12.96 -14.00
C GLU A 160 7.16 -12.80 -14.49
N PRO A 161 6.95 -12.48 -15.78
CA PRO A 161 5.62 -12.53 -16.37
C PRO A 161 4.99 -13.91 -16.20
N ARG A 162 3.71 -13.93 -15.92
CA ARG A 162 2.94 -15.15 -15.95
C ARG A 162 2.82 -15.64 -17.41
N LYS A 163 2.63 -16.95 -17.59
CA LYS A 163 2.31 -17.54 -18.87
C LYS A 163 1.03 -16.94 -19.45
N GLU A 164 1.04 -16.62 -20.72
CA GLU A 164 -0.14 -16.10 -21.40
C GLU A 164 -1.28 -17.12 -21.45
N LYS A 165 -2.52 -16.63 -21.53
CA LYS A 165 -3.75 -17.41 -21.70
C LYS A 165 -4.04 -18.41 -20.58
N CYS A 166 -3.75 -18.07 -19.34
CA CYS A 166 -4.22 -18.80 -18.18
C CYS A 166 -5.21 -17.94 -17.37
N THR A 167 -6.26 -18.58 -16.87
CA THR A 167 -7.17 -17.99 -15.88
C THR A 167 -6.75 -18.47 -14.50
N ASP A 168 -6.74 -17.57 -13.51
CA ASP A 168 -6.42 -17.87 -12.12
C ASP A 168 -7.21 -16.93 -11.20
N ILE A 169 -8.35 -17.38 -10.73
CA ILE A 169 -9.31 -16.59 -9.97
C ILE A 169 -9.53 -17.23 -8.60
N TYR A 170 -9.66 -16.40 -7.57
CA TYR A 170 -10.08 -16.84 -6.24
C TYR A 170 -11.47 -16.33 -5.97
N PHE A 171 -12.37 -17.28 -5.67
CA PHE A 171 -13.72 -17.00 -5.24
C PHE A 171 -13.81 -17.07 -3.71
N PHE A 172 -14.35 -16.04 -3.07
CA PHE A 172 -14.54 -15.91 -1.63
C PHE A 172 -16.03 -15.96 -1.31
N GLY A 173 -16.54 -17.10 -0.89
CA GLY A 173 -17.96 -17.31 -0.60
C GLY A 173 -18.29 -17.31 0.90
N TYR A 174 -17.94 -16.24 1.60
CA TYR A 174 -18.05 -16.12 3.06
C TYR A 174 -19.41 -15.64 3.56
N GLY A 175 -20.36 -15.39 2.66
CA GLY A 175 -21.62 -14.78 3.07
C GLY A 175 -21.38 -13.41 3.71
N HIS A 176 -22.00 -13.18 4.88
CA HIS A 176 -21.78 -11.96 5.66
C HIS A 176 -20.72 -12.10 6.78
N GLU A 177 -19.93 -13.17 6.76
CA GLU A 177 -18.81 -13.35 7.70
C GLU A 177 -17.57 -12.55 7.26
N TYR A 178 -17.71 -11.22 7.13
CA TYR A 178 -16.73 -10.33 6.52
C TYR A 178 -15.34 -10.37 7.20
N GLN A 179 -15.30 -10.44 8.53
CA GLN A 179 -14.03 -10.52 9.26
C GLN A 179 -13.31 -11.86 9.03
N HIS A 180 -14.08 -12.95 8.87
CA HIS A 180 -13.53 -14.26 8.51
C HIS A 180 -12.97 -14.26 7.09
N CYS A 181 -13.68 -13.65 6.15
CA CYS A 181 -13.21 -13.43 4.77
C CYS A 181 -11.85 -12.71 4.76
N LEU A 182 -11.72 -11.59 5.48
CA LEU A 182 -10.46 -10.85 5.58
C LEU A 182 -9.33 -11.66 6.21
N LYS A 183 -9.62 -12.42 7.24
CA LYS A 183 -8.62 -13.27 7.89
C LYS A 183 -8.04 -14.30 6.92
N ASP A 184 -8.88 -14.97 6.13
CA ASP A 184 -8.41 -15.93 5.14
C ASP A 184 -7.79 -15.24 3.90
N TYR A 185 -8.25 -14.05 3.54
CA TYR A 185 -7.57 -13.21 2.56
C TYR A 185 -6.12 -12.91 2.99
N TYR A 186 -5.89 -12.52 4.24
CA TYR A 186 -4.53 -12.29 4.75
C TYR A 186 -3.69 -13.58 4.81
N ARG A 187 -4.29 -14.72 5.12
CA ARG A 187 -3.59 -16.02 5.05
C ARG A 187 -3.16 -16.35 3.62
N LEU A 188 -3.99 -16.03 2.63
CA LEU A 188 -3.71 -16.23 1.21
C LEU A 188 -2.65 -15.26 0.68
N THR A 189 -2.79 -13.98 1.01
CA THR A 189 -1.99 -12.88 0.42
C THR A 189 -0.82 -12.43 1.28
N GLY A 190 -0.65 -13.00 2.47
CA GLY A 190 0.32 -12.59 3.49
C GLY A 190 -0.27 -11.59 4.49
N ASN A 191 0.16 -11.68 5.74
CA ASN A 191 -0.32 -10.79 6.78
C ASN A 191 0.20 -9.37 6.60
N THR A 192 -0.57 -8.40 7.09
CA THR A 192 -0.07 -7.04 7.29
C THR A 192 1.06 -7.06 8.31
N PRO A 193 2.23 -6.47 8.04
CA PRO A 193 3.32 -6.46 9.00
C PRO A 193 2.99 -5.64 10.25
N LEU A 194 3.62 -5.99 11.38
CA LEU A 194 3.54 -5.21 12.61
C LEU A 194 4.36 -3.93 12.45
N LEU A 195 3.69 -2.77 12.43
CA LEU A 195 4.33 -1.46 12.29
C LEU A 195 5.26 -1.14 13.47
N PRO A 196 6.35 -0.39 13.25
CA PRO A 196 7.12 0.20 14.34
C PRO A 196 6.23 1.14 15.17
N ARG A 197 6.45 1.15 16.50
CA ARG A 197 5.63 1.95 17.44
C ARG A 197 5.60 3.44 17.09
N TYR A 198 6.72 4.01 16.63
CA TYR A 198 6.83 5.43 16.31
C TYR A 198 5.88 5.85 15.16
N ALA A 199 5.56 4.94 14.25
CA ALA A 199 4.65 5.22 13.14
C ALA A 199 3.22 5.58 13.61
N LEU A 200 2.85 5.23 14.84
CA LEU A 200 1.52 5.46 15.41
C LEU A 200 1.37 6.82 16.10
N GLY A 201 2.48 7.54 16.32
CA GLY A 201 2.47 8.91 16.85
C GLY A 201 2.11 9.95 15.78
N ASN A 202 2.25 11.23 16.12
CA ASN A 202 2.04 12.32 15.20
C ASN A 202 3.23 12.45 14.24
N TRP A 203 2.95 12.74 12.98
CA TRP A 203 3.93 13.06 11.96
C TRP A 203 3.79 14.51 11.55
N TRP A 204 4.91 15.24 11.52
CA TRP A 204 4.96 16.55 10.86
C TRP A 204 5.44 16.37 9.43
N SER A 205 4.69 16.91 8.49
CA SER A 205 4.99 16.89 7.06
C SER A 205 4.48 18.17 6.41
N ARG A 206 5.25 18.74 5.51
CA ARG A 206 4.83 19.88 4.69
C ARG A 206 5.68 19.97 3.43
N TYR A 207 5.07 20.14 2.28
CA TYR A 207 5.75 20.62 1.08
C TYR A 207 6.10 22.09 1.28
N TYR A 208 7.27 22.36 1.80
CA TYR A 208 7.75 23.69 2.12
C TYR A 208 9.29 23.70 2.14
N ARG A 209 9.87 24.73 1.53
CA ARG A 209 11.33 24.89 1.42
C ARG A 209 11.93 25.36 2.74
N TYR A 210 12.04 24.48 3.71
CA TYR A 210 12.68 24.76 4.99
C TYR A 210 14.20 24.83 4.87
N THR A 211 14.81 25.73 5.62
CA THR A 211 16.19 25.59 6.05
C THR A 211 16.28 24.68 7.27
N ALA A 212 17.46 24.13 7.56
CA ALA A 212 17.70 23.31 8.76
C ALA A 212 17.34 24.07 10.04
N ASP A 213 17.67 25.37 10.12
CA ASP A 213 17.39 26.18 11.31
C ASP A 213 15.90 26.47 11.45
N GLU A 214 15.20 26.86 10.38
CA GLU A 214 13.74 27.04 10.43
C GLU A 214 13.01 25.77 10.86
N TYR A 215 13.48 24.61 10.42
CA TYR A 215 12.89 23.34 10.80
C TYR A 215 13.15 22.99 12.27
N LYS A 216 14.35 23.26 12.77
CA LYS A 216 14.69 23.10 14.19
C LYS A 216 13.85 24.05 15.05
N ASP A 217 13.69 25.32 14.65
CA ASP A 217 12.87 26.29 15.36
C ASP A 217 11.40 25.83 15.42
N LEU A 218 10.90 25.25 14.33
CA LEU A 218 9.56 24.69 14.28
C LEU A 218 9.37 23.54 15.27
N ILE A 219 10.29 22.58 15.28
CA ILE A 219 10.23 21.43 16.21
C ILE A 219 10.36 21.92 17.66
N THR A 220 11.31 22.81 17.94
CA THR A 220 11.49 23.43 19.27
C THR A 220 10.21 24.15 19.73
N ARG A 221 9.52 24.81 18.81
CA ARG A 221 8.24 25.45 19.14
C ARG A 221 7.17 24.43 19.48
N PHE A 222 7.04 23.32 18.72
CA PHE A 222 6.13 22.24 19.08
C PHE A 222 6.41 21.68 20.48
N GLU A 223 7.69 21.48 20.83
CA GLU A 223 8.09 21.02 22.16
C GLU A 223 7.71 22.03 23.25
N ASN A 224 8.00 23.31 23.06
CA ASN A 224 7.64 24.37 24.01
C ASN A 224 6.11 24.50 24.21
N GLU A 225 5.33 24.15 23.19
CA GLU A 225 3.87 24.10 23.24
C GLU A 225 3.36 22.74 23.76
N GLU A 226 4.27 21.86 24.17
CA GLU A 226 3.99 20.49 24.62
C GLU A 226 3.18 19.66 23.60
N ILE A 227 3.43 19.84 22.31
CA ILE A 227 2.81 19.07 21.24
C ILE A 227 3.77 17.98 20.78
N PRO A 228 3.49 16.70 21.06
CA PRO A 228 4.43 15.63 20.74
C PRO A 228 4.37 15.25 19.25
N PHE A 229 5.53 14.98 18.67
CA PHE A 229 5.69 14.35 17.36
C PHE A 229 6.61 13.13 17.48
N ALA A 230 6.45 12.17 16.56
CA ALA A 230 7.26 10.96 16.50
C ALA A 230 8.02 10.84 15.16
N VAL A 231 7.53 11.48 14.10
CA VAL A 231 8.12 11.41 12.76
C VAL A 231 8.23 12.80 12.16
N SER A 232 9.40 13.07 11.61
CA SER A 232 9.75 14.22 10.80
C SER A 232 9.80 13.82 9.35
N VAL A 233 8.93 14.40 8.53
CA VAL A 233 8.91 14.20 7.07
C VAL A 233 9.50 15.42 6.40
N ILE A 234 10.59 15.23 5.66
CA ILE A 234 11.21 16.28 4.85
C ILE A 234 10.80 16.03 3.40
N ASP A 235 10.06 16.98 2.85
CA ASP A 235 9.59 16.91 1.47
C ASP A 235 10.68 17.29 0.46
N MET A 236 10.38 17.23 -0.83
CA MET A 236 11.35 17.20 -1.94
C MET A 236 12.45 18.26 -1.92
N ASP A 237 12.25 19.42 -1.28
CA ASP A 237 13.28 20.47 -1.19
C ASP A 237 14.51 20.09 -0.34
N TRP A 238 14.54 18.90 0.28
CA TRP A 238 15.75 18.38 0.90
C TRP A 238 16.88 18.18 -0.12
N HIS A 239 16.53 17.84 -1.38
CA HIS A 239 17.46 17.70 -2.50
C HIS A 239 17.48 18.94 -3.40
N LEU A 240 18.42 18.96 -4.34
CA LEU A 240 18.52 20.03 -5.33
C LEU A 240 17.32 20.01 -6.28
N VAL A 241 16.47 21.04 -6.23
CA VAL A 241 15.33 21.23 -7.13
C VAL A 241 15.60 22.31 -8.18
N ASP A 242 16.34 23.34 -7.85
CA ASP A 242 16.80 24.39 -8.77
C ASP A 242 18.11 23.94 -9.42
N ILE A 243 18.03 23.24 -10.54
CA ILE A 243 19.17 22.65 -11.26
C ILE A 243 19.38 23.34 -12.62
N ASP A 244 20.55 23.13 -13.23
CA ASP A 244 20.81 23.61 -14.59
C ASP A 244 19.77 23.01 -15.56
N PRO A 245 19.04 23.83 -16.33
CA PRO A 245 18.02 23.37 -17.28
C PRO A 245 18.51 22.32 -18.29
N LYS A 246 19.82 22.23 -18.56
CA LYS A 246 20.37 21.17 -19.41
C LYS A 246 20.10 19.77 -18.87
N TYR A 247 19.90 19.60 -17.57
CA TYR A 247 19.55 18.35 -16.91
C TYR A 247 18.03 18.11 -16.80
N GLY A 248 17.19 19.06 -17.23
CA GLY A 248 15.74 19.01 -17.16
C GLY A 248 15.18 19.59 -15.88
N SER A 249 14.15 18.96 -15.29
CA SER A 249 13.56 19.41 -14.05
C SER A 249 14.28 18.84 -12.82
N GLY A 250 14.22 19.53 -11.69
CA GLY A 250 14.67 19.04 -10.39
C GLY A 250 13.61 18.26 -9.61
N TRP A 251 12.61 17.68 -10.29
CA TRP A 251 11.55 16.89 -9.64
C TRP A 251 12.10 15.60 -9.00
N THR A 252 12.95 14.87 -9.73
CA THR A 252 13.73 13.76 -9.20
C THR A 252 15.08 14.27 -8.69
N GLY A 253 15.47 13.91 -7.46
CA GLY A 253 16.77 14.26 -6.90
C GLY A 253 17.17 13.38 -5.73
N TYR A 254 18.50 13.25 -5.53
CA TYR A 254 19.11 12.42 -4.49
C TYR A 254 20.26 13.12 -3.75
N THR A 255 20.60 14.34 -4.16
CA THR A 255 21.71 15.12 -3.60
C THR A 255 21.17 16.21 -2.68
N TRP A 256 21.61 16.22 -1.42
CA TRP A 256 21.20 17.23 -0.46
C TRP A 256 21.44 18.67 -0.94
N ASN A 257 20.44 19.50 -0.77
CA ASN A 257 20.58 20.94 -0.95
C ASN A 257 21.33 21.53 0.26
N LYS A 258 22.64 21.69 0.12
CA LYS A 258 23.53 22.19 1.19
C LYS A 258 23.35 23.69 1.48
N GLU A 259 22.65 24.44 0.65
CA GLU A 259 22.25 25.81 0.97
C GLU A 259 21.15 25.82 2.04
N LEU A 260 20.23 24.86 1.99
CA LEU A 260 19.14 24.71 2.97
C LEU A 260 19.57 23.87 4.17
N PHE A 261 20.32 22.81 3.93
CA PHE A 261 20.81 21.84 4.92
C PHE A 261 22.34 21.73 4.83
N PRO A 262 23.12 22.67 5.41
CA PRO A 262 24.58 22.68 5.28
C PRO A 262 25.26 21.40 5.80
N ASP A 263 24.74 20.80 6.86
CA ASP A 263 25.19 19.53 7.44
C ASP A 263 24.00 18.59 7.69
N PRO A 264 23.58 17.82 6.68
CA PRO A 264 22.43 16.93 6.79
C PRO A 264 22.55 15.90 7.91
N LYS A 265 23.76 15.36 8.12
CA LYS A 265 24.01 14.36 9.15
C LYS A 265 23.80 14.93 10.56
N SER A 266 24.32 16.10 10.84
CA SER A 266 24.10 16.78 12.11
C SER A 266 22.65 17.20 12.28
N PHE A 267 21.97 17.60 11.22
CA PHE A 267 20.55 17.92 11.24
C PHE A 267 19.69 16.69 11.60
N MET A 268 19.91 15.55 10.94
CA MET A 268 19.17 14.31 11.24
C MET A 268 19.48 13.79 12.64
N ARG A 269 20.74 13.88 13.09
CA ARG A 269 21.10 13.55 14.47
C ARG A 269 20.34 14.42 15.47
N TRP A 270 20.25 15.73 15.22
CA TRP A 270 19.49 16.64 16.06
C TRP A 270 18.02 16.23 16.14
N LEU A 271 17.38 15.84 15.03
CA LEU A 271 16.01 15.32 15.04
C LEU A 271 15.87 14.03 15.86
N HIS A 272 16.84 13.12 15.73
CA HIS A 272 16.87 11.90 16.54
C HIS A 272 17.03 12.18 18.05
N ASP A 273 17.88 13.14 18.41
CA ASP A 273 18.09 13.56 19.81
C ASP A 273 16.79 14.17 20.41
N HIS A 274 15.89 14.69 19.56
CA HIS A 274 14.56 15.16 19.93
C HIS A 274 13.47 14.08 19.80
N GLY A 275 13.87 12.81 19.65
CA GLY A 275 12.96 11.66 19.62
C GLY A 275 12.22 11.42 18.31
N LEU A 276 12.56 12.12 17.24
CA LEU A 276 11.91 12.04 15.94
C LEU A 276 12.59 11.01 15.02
N LYS A 277 11.81 10.23 14.29
CA LYS A 277 12.26 9.46 13.14
C LYS A 277 12.18 10.30 11.88
N VAL A 278 13.09 10.05 10.94
CA VAL A 278 13.25 10.88 9.74
C VAL A 278 12.90 10.09 8.48
N THR A 279 12.05 10.67 7.64
CA THR A 279 11.78 10.18 6.29
C THR A 279 11.94 11.31 5.28
N LEU A 280 12.52 10.97 4.13
CA LEU A 280 12.69 11.88 2.99
C LEU A 280 11.77 11.44 1.85
N ASN A 281 11.22 12.43 1.14
CA ASN A 281 10.44 12.22 -0.08
C ASN A 281 11.36 11.95 -1.27
N VAL A 282 11.00 10.99 -2.14
CA VAL A 282 11.69 10.72 -3.39
C VAL A 282 10.71 10.51 -4.54
N HIS A 283 11.05 11.07 -5.71
CA HIS A 283 10.35 10.91 -6.98
C HIS A 283 11.30 10.27 -8.00
N PRO A 284 11.42 8.96 -8.09
CA PRO A 284 12.53 8.31 -8.81
C PRO A 284 12.38 8.27 -10.35
N ALA A 285 11.26 8.73 -10.91
CA ALA A 285 10.89 8.50 -12.30
C ALA A 285 11.87 9.03 -13.35
N ASP A 286 12.51 10.16 -13.11
CA ASP A 286 13.44 10.79 -14.07
C ASP A 286 14.85 10.16 -14.07
N GLY A 287 15.07 9.14 -13.24
CA GLY A 287 16.36 8.49 -13.12
C GLY A 287 17.42 9.34 -12.42
N VAL A 288 18.68 9.19 -12.79
CA VAL A 288 19.83 9.87 -12.15
C VAL A 288 20.57 10.71 -13.16
N LYS A 289 20.67 12.01 -12.91
CA LYS A 289 21.23 13.01 -13.81
C LYS A 289 22.64 13.40 -13.37
N ALA A 290 23.43 13.98 -14.29
CA ALA A 290 24.86 14.18 -14.08
C ALA A 290 25.23 15.24 -13.01
N HIS A 291 24.27 16.01 -12.53
CA HIS A 291 24.48 16.94 -11.40
C HIS A 291 24.42 16.26 -10.02
N GLU A 292 23.92 15.02 -9.96
CA GLU A 292 23.79 14.28 -8.71
C GLU A 292 25.17 13.87 -8.14
N GLU A 293 25.32 13.95 -6.84
CA GLU A 293 26.59 13.63 -6.14
C GLU A 293 27.09 12.21 -6.46
N HIS A 294 26.17 11.24 -6.57
CA HIS A 294 26.47 9.83 -6.85
C HIS A 294 26.20 9.40 -8.31
N TYR A 295 26.09 10.37 -9.22
CA TYR A 295 25.85 10.07 -10.64
C TYR A 295 26.95 9.20 -11.26
N ARG A 296 28.23 9.50 -10.91
CA ARG A 296 29.35 8.75 -11.46
C ARG A 296 29.27 7.27 -11.12
N GLU A 297 29.05 6.96 -9.86
CA GLU A 297 28.93 5.58 -9.38
C GLU A 297 27.73 4.87 -10.03
N MET A 298 26.60 5.56 -10.20
CA MET A 298 25.45 5.02 -10.91
C MET A 298 25.76 4.75 -12.38
N ALA A 299 26.40 5.67 -13.09
CA ALA A 299 26.75 5.52 -14.50
C ALA A 299 27.74 4.34 -14.68
N GLU A 300 28.80 4.27 -13.87
CA GLU A 300 29.78 3.18 -13.89
C GLU A 300 29.13 1.82 -13.59
N ALA A 301 28.23 1.74 -12.62
CA ALA A 301 27.49 0.52 -12.29
C ALA A 301 26.61 0.03 -13.45
N MET A 302 26.09 0.97 -14.25
CA MET A 302 25.30 0.68 -15.45
C MET A 302 26.17 0.49 -16.71
N GLY A 303 27.51 0.48 -16.57
CA GLY A 303 28.45 0.32 -17.68
C GLY A 303 28.47 1.51 -18.64
N ARG A 304 28.14 2.72 -18.18
CA ARG A 304 28.13 3.96 -18.96
C ARG A 304 29.35 4.80 -18.68
N ASP A 305 29.79 5.56 -19.70
CA ASP A 305 30.83 6.57 -19.55
C ASP A 305 30.24 7.84 -18.92
N TRP A 306 30.46 8.06 -17.64
CA TRP A 306 29.96 9.19 -16.88
C TRP A 306 30.42 10.55 -17.43
N LYS A 307 31.52 10.61 -18.17
CA LYS A 307 32.03 11.86 -18.79
C LYS A 307 31.12 12.41 -19.89
N LYS A 308 30.23 11.58 -20.41
CA LYS A 308 29.23 12.00 -21.41
C LYS A 308 28.03 12.72 -20.81
N GLU A 309 27.90 12.73 -19.48
CA GLU A 309 26.79 13.33 -18.75
C GLU A 309 25.39 12.84 -19.20
N GLU A 310 25.32 11.64 -19.83
CA GLU A 310 24.06 11.04 -20.24
C GLU A 310 23.30 10.52 -18.99
N PRO A 311 21.99 10.84 -18.83
CA PRO A 311 21.26 10.41 -17.65
C PRO A 311 21.16 8.89 -17.56
N VAL A 312 21.25 8.34 -16.35
CA VAL A 312 20.88 6.96 -16.06
C VAL A 312 19.37 6.91 -15.90
N ASN A 313 18.66 6.40 -16.92
CA ASN A 313 17.21 6.33 -16.89
C ASN A 313 16.73 5.39 -15.78
N PHE A 314 15.60 5.74 -15.18
CA PHE A 314 14.93 4.85 -14.23
C PHE A 314 14.52 3.54 -14.91
N ASP A 315 14.96 2.43 -14.36
CA ASP A 315 14.61 1.08 -14.82
C ASP A 315 14.59 0.09 -13.66
N ILE A 316 13.50 0.08 -12.92
CA ILE A 316 13.33 -0.84 -11.79
C ILE A 316 13.26 -2.31 -12.21
N THR A 317 13.16 -2.60 -13.52
CA THR A 317 13.15 -3.96 -14.08
C THR A 317 14.54 -4.50 -14.39
N ASP A 318 15.57 -3.67 -14.25
CA ASP A 318 16.97 -4.10 -14.34
C ASP A 318 17.54 -4.36 -12.93
N PRO A 319 17.90 -5.62 -12.58
CA PRO A 319 18.49 -5.93 -11.28
C PRO A 319 19.79 -5.15 -10.97
N LYS A 320 20.54 -4.75 -12.00
CA LYS A 320 21.75 -3.91 -11.82
C LYS A 320 21.37 -2.50 -11.40
N PHE A 321 20.35 -1.94 -12.07
CA PHE A 321 19.80 -0.63 -11.68
C PHE A 321 19.28 -0.67 -10.25
N LEU A 322 18.44 -1.65 -9.90
CA LEU A 322 17.87 -1.79 -8.57
C LEU A 322 18.97 -1.83 -7.48
N LYS A 323 20.02 -2.63 -7.71
CA LYS A 323 21.14 -2.72 -6.77
C LYS A 323 21.88 -1.38 -6.62
N ALA A 324 22.20 -0.73 -7.72
CA ALA A 324 22.89 0.56 -7.71
C ALA A 324 22.03 1.67 -7.10
N TYR A 325 20.72 1.65 -7.37
CA TYR A 325 19.73 2.58 -6.83
C TYR A 325 19.74 2.59 -5.29
N PHE A 326 19.69 1.42 -4.65
CA PHE A 326 19.80 1.37 -3.19
C PHE A 326 21.20 1.70 -2.71
N GLN A 327 22.22 1.09 -3.29
CA GLN A 327 23.58 1.18 -2.82
C GLN A 327 24.14 2.61 -2.86
N TYR A 328 23.84 3.38 -3.90
CA TYR A 328 24.45 4.70 -4.10
C TYR A 328 23.50 5.87 -3.78
N LEU A 329 22.20 5.69 -3.91
CA LEU A 329 21.26 6.81 -3.74
C LEU A 329 20.56 6.81 -2.38
N HIS A 330 20.37 5.64 -1.76
CA HIS A 330 19.59 5.50 -0.53
C HIS A 330 20.47 5.15 0.69
N HIS A 331 21.32 4.14 0.58
CA HIS A 331 22.11 3.67 1.71
C HIS A 331 23.01 4.75 2.34
N PRO A 332 23.68 5.64 1.58
CA PRO A 332 24.46 6.72 2.20
C PRO A 332 23.60 7.67 3.06
N ASN A 333 22.40 8.03 2.57
CA ASN A 333 21.47 8.85 3.33
C ASN A 333 20.94 8.15 4.59
N GLU A 334 20.72 6.83 4.53
CA GLU A 334 20.34 6.04 5.70
C GLU A 334 21.48 5.91 6.71
N GLU A 335 22.73 5.89 6.26
CA GLU A 335 23.92 5.93 7.13
C GLU A 335 24.05 7.24 7.86
N ASP A 336 23.61 8.32 7.25
CA ASP A 336 23.61 9.64 7.83
C ASP A 336 22.40 9.91 8.73
N GLY A 337 21.31 9.09 8.65
CA GLY A 337 20.22 9.18 9.62
C GLY A 337 18.80 9.01 9.08
N VAL A 338 18.59 8.76 7.79
CA VAL A 338 17.25 8.49 7.26
C VAL A 338 16.74 7.15 7.80
N ASP A 339 15.56 7.14 8.40
CA ASP A 339 14.99 5.93 9.01
C ASP A 339 14.18 5.09 8.02
N PHE A 340 13.45 5.71 7.11
CA PHE A 340 12.68 5.07 6.04
C PHE A 340 12.41 6.07 4.92
N TRP A 341 11.82 5.62 3.80
CA TRP A 341 11.61 6.44 2.61
C TRP A 341 10.13 6.68 2.33
N TRP A 342 9.81 7.91 1.91
CA TRP A 342 8.55 8.27 1.29
C TRP A 342 8.73 8.24 -0.23
N VAL A 343 8.21 7.19 -0.86
CA VAL A 343 8.24 7.00 -2.31
C VAL A 343 6.97 7.60 -2.91
N ASP A 344 7.10 8.76 -3.50
CA ASP A 344 6.00 9.44 -4.17
C ASP A 344 6.05 9.17 -5.68
N TRP A 345 5.37 8.09 -6.10
CA TRP A 345 5.31 7.67 -7.51
C TRP A 345 3.98 8.06 -8.13
N GLN A 346 4.01 9.00 -9.11
CA GLN A 346 2.84 9.54 -9.81
C GLN A 346 2.87 9.23 -11.33
N GLN A 347 3.91 8.56 -11.86
CA GLN A 347 4.18 8.35 -13.28
C GLN A 347 3.70 7.00 -13.78
N GLY A 348 2.41 6.82 -13.93
CA GLY A 348 1.82 5.66 -14.61
C GLY A 348 2.32 4.26 -14.21
N GLY A 349 1.89 3.25 -14.94
CA GLY A 349 2.11 1.83 -14.63
C GLY A 349 2.92 1.05 -15.68
N LEU A 350 3.67 1.71 -16.56
CA LEU A 350 4.41 1.04 -17.64
C LEU A 350 5.85 0.72 -17.24
N SER A 351 6.28 -0.50 -17.53
CA SER A 351 7.66 -0.97 -17.35
C SER A 351 8.11 -1.83 -18.54
N LYS A 352 9.38 -2.25 -18.54
CA LYS A 352 9.90 -3.18 -19.56
C LYS A 352 9.43 -4.62 -19.36
N ILE A 353 8.95 -4.98 -18.19
CA ILE A 353 8.33 -6.30 -17.94
C ILE A 353 6.82 -6.14 -18.15
N PRO A 354 6.22 -6.84 -19.15
CA PRO A 354 4.79 -6.75 -19.39
C PRO A 354 3.96 -7.07 -18.14
N GLY A 355 2.99 -6.20 -17.83
CA GLY A 355 2.11 -6.35 -16.68
C GLY A 355 2.70 -5.90 -15.34
N LEU A 356 3.98 -5.52 -15.28
CA LEU A 356 4.59 -5.04 -14.05
C LEU A 356 4.33 -3.54 -13.85
N ASP A 357 3.72 -3.19 -12.74
CA ASP A 357 3.62 -1.81 -12.26
C ASP A 357 4.93 -1.41 -11.54
N PRO A 358 5.64 -0.35 -12.01
CA PRO A 358 6.85 0.13 -11.34
C PRO A 358 6.65 0.50 -9.88
N LEU A 359 5.47 1.01 -9.52
CA LEU A 359 5.14 1.33 -8.12
C LEU A 359 5.12 0.08 -7.24
N TRP A 360 4.58 -1.02 -7.73
CA TRP A 360 4.61 -2.28 -6.98
C TRP A 360 6.06 -2.72 -6.70
N MET A 361 6.95 -2.64 -7.71
CA MET A 361 8.36 -2.96 -7.54
C MET A 361 9.05 -2.04 -6.54
N LEU A 362 8.80 -0.74 -6.61
CA LEU A 362 9.32 0.23 -5.64
C LEU A 362 8.86 -0.12 -4.23
N ASN A 363 7.57 -0.37 -4.02
CA ASN A 363 7.02 -0.74 -2.71
C ASN A 363 7.65 -2.02 -2.17
N HIS A 364 7.72 -3.05 -3.00
CA HIS A 364 8.28 -4.35 -2.62
C HIS A 364 9.74 -4.23 -2.18
N TYR A 365 10.59 -3.65 -3.02
CA TYR A 365 12.02 -3.61 -2.73
C TYR A 365 12.40 -2.56 -1.70
N HIS A 366 11.76 -1.38 -1.68
CA HIS A 366 11.98 -0.40 -0.59
C HIS A 366 11.60 -0.97 0.76
N TYR A 367 10.46 -1.69 0.82
CA TYR A 367 10.04 -2.32 2.06
C TYR A 367 11.07 -3.36 2.54
N LEU A 368 11.47 -4.27 1.67
CA LEU A 368 12.45 -5.32 2.01
C LEU A 368 13.83 -4.74 2.33
N ASP A 369 14.31 -3.79 1.53
CA ASP A 369 15.60 -3.13 1.76
C ASP A 369 15.64 -2.39 3.11
N SER A 370 14.53 -1.81 3.53
CA SER A 370 14.45 -1.11 4.80
C SER A 370 14.70 -2.01 6.03
N ALA A 371 14.60 -3.34 5.88
CA ALA A 371 14.94 -4.32 6.92
C ALA A 371 16.45 -4.61 7.02
N ARG A 372 17.27 -4.12 6.11
CA ARG A 372 18.70 -4.46 5.94
C ARG A 372 19.55 -4.38 7.22
N ARG A 373 19.21 -3.46 8.13
CA ARG A 373 19.95 -3.28 9.40
C ARG A 373 19.29 -3.97 10.59
N GLY A 374 18.44 -4.99 10.35
CA GLY A 374 17.74 -5.72 11.41
C GLY A 374 16.64 -4.90 12.10
N LYS A 375 16.27 -3.75 11.56
CA LYS A 375 15.13 -2.96 12.03
C LYS A 375 13.81 -3.49 11.44
N ARG A 376 12.71 -3.20 12.09
CA ARG A 376 11.38 -3.49 11.56
C ARG A 376 11.15 -2.66 10.30
N PRO A 377 10.86 -3.30 9.16
CA PRO A 377 10.74 -2.61 7.88
C PRO A 377 9.54 -1.67 7.83
N LEU A 378 9.70 -0.60 7.07
CA LEU A 378 8.65 0.37 6.80
C LEU A 378 8.96 1.06 5.47
N THR A 379 7.93 1.32 4.68
CA THR A 379 7.96 2.27 3.58
C THR A 379 6.75 3.20 3.68
N PHE A 380 6.78 4.32 3.00
CA PHE A 380 5.67 5.26 2.92
C PHE A 380 5.43 5.54 1.45
N SER A 381 4.35 4.98 0.88
CA SER A 381 4.13 4.98 -0.56
C SER A 381 2.65 4.81 -0.91
N ARG A 382 2.32 4.79 -2.20
CA ARG A 382 0.94 4.68 -2.68
C ARG A 382 0.50 3.22 -2.81
N TYR A 383 -0.80 2.99 -2.85
CA TYR A 383 -1.40 1.70 -3.15
C TYR A 383 -1.10 1.24 -4.58
N ALA A 384 -0.70 -0.01 -4.75
CA ALA A 384 -0.33 -0.61 -6.02
C ALA A 384 -1.08 -1.93 -6.30
N GLY A 385 -2.35 -2.00 -5.91
CA GLY A 385 -3.20 -3.17 -6.14
C GLY A 385 -3.27 -4.13 -4.95
N MET A 386 -4.08 -5.17 -5.09
CA MET A 386 -4.28 -6.20 -4.06
C MET A 386 -2.95 -6.86 -3.67
N GLY A 387 -2.77 -7.12 -2.37
CA GLY A 387 -1.50 -7.60 -1.81
C GLY A 387 -0.54 -6.48 -1.33
N SER A 388 -0.79 -5.21 -1.66
CA SER A 388 0.04 -4.06 -1.23
C SER A 388 0.06 -3.84 0.28
N HIS A 389 -0.89 -4.39 1.04
CA HIS A 389 -0.92 -4.32 2.50
C HIS A 389 0.32 -4.95 3.17
N ARG A 390 1.09 -5.77 2.45
CA ARG A 390 2.38 -6.29 2.93
C ARG A 390 3.47 -5.21 3.02
N TYR A 391 3.27 -4.06 2.41
CA TYR A 391 4.26 -2.97 2.30
C TYR A 391 3.73 -1.66 2.88
N PRO A 392 3.33 -1.61 4.17
CA PRO A 392 2.84 -0.40 4.77
C PRO A 392 3.95 0.65 4.93
N ILE A 393 3.58 1.91 4.88
CA ILE A 393 2.30 2.61 5.01
C ILE A 393 1.91 3.18 3.66
N GLY A 394 0.59 3.26 3.38
CA GLY A 394 0.06 3.97 2.24
C GLY A 394 -0.15 5.47 2.50
N PHE A 395 0.00 6.32 1.48
CA PHE A 395 -0.53 7.68 1.53
C PHE A 395 -1.40 7.95 0.30
N SER A 396 -2.47 8.72 0.50
CA SER A 396 -3.51 8.89 -0.52
C SER A 396 -3.25 10.05 -1.48
N GLY A 397 -2.31 10.95 -1.17
CA GLY A 397 -1.94 12.05 -2.05
C GLY A 397 -2.68 13.36 -1.78
N ASP A 398 -2.64 14.26 -2.75
CA ASP A 398 -2.86 15.69 -2.63
C ASP A 398 -4.33 16.08 -2.81
N THR A 399 -5.15 15.88 -1.78
CA THR A 399 -6.57 16.24 -1.82
C THR A 399 -6.81 17.75 -1.73
N ILE A 400 -7.94 18.20 -2.29
CA ILE A 400 -8.40 19.59 -2.17
C ILE A 400 -8.94 19.84 -0.75
N ILE A 401 -8.68 21.05 -0.22
CA ILE A 401 -9.17 21.48 1.10
C ILE A 401 -10.64 21.87 0.98
N SER A 402 -11.53 20.92 1.31
CA SER A 402 -12.97 21.14 1.27
C SER A 402 -13.70 20.27 2.30
N TRP A 403 -14.94 20.66 2.64
CA TRP A 403 -15.81 19.84 3.50
C TRP A 403 -16.19 18.52 2.83
N ASP A 404 -16.35 18.51 1.51
CA ASP A 404 -16.66 17.29 0.76
C ASP A 404 -15.50 16.29 0.81
N SER A 405 -14.26 16.78 0.71
CA SER A 405 -13.08 15.95 0.90
C SER A 405 -12.99 15.37 2.32
N LEU A 406 -13.27 16.17 3.36
CA LEU A 406 -13.33 15.65 4.73
C LEU A 406 -14.46 14.62 4.91
N ALA A 407 -15.64 14.88 4.36
CA ALA A 407 -16.78 13.96 4.46
C ALA A 407 -16.49 12.60 3.82
N PHE A 408 -15.67 12.56 2.77
CA PHE A 408 -15.28 11.33 2.10
C PHE A 408 -14.23 10.52 2.89
N GLN A 409 -13.36 11.14 3.69
CA GLN A 409 -12.25 10.45 4.37
C GLN A 409 -12.69 9.29 5.29
N PRO A 410 -13.75 9.38 6.11
CA PRO A 410 -14.22 8.25 6.91
C PRO A 410 -14.63 7.04 6.07
N TYR A 411 -15.35 7.28 4.96
CA TYR A 411 -15.76 6.23 4.03
C TYR A 411 -14.55 5.59 3.34
N PHE A 412 -13.66 6.40 2.75
CA PHE A 412 -12.42 5.94 2.12
C PHE A 412 -11.57 5.09 3.08
N THR A 413 -11.34 5.59 4.31
CA THR A 413 -10.50 4.93 5.30
C THR A 413 -11.10 3.61 5.77
N ALA A 414 -12.41 3.55 5.99
CA ALA A 414 -13.10 2.33 6.43
C ALA A 414 -13.16 1.29 5.31
N ASN A 415 -13.52 1.68 4.09
CA ASN A 415 -13.63 0.78 2.96
C ASN A 415 -12.29 0.20 2.50
N ALA A 416 -11.17 0.88 2.74
CA ALA A 416 -9.84 0.35 2.44
C ALA A 416 -9.59 -1.00 3.12
N SER A 417 -10.24 -1.28 4.25
CA SER A 417 -10.19 -2.57 4.92
C SER A 417 -10.80 -3.71 4.10
N ASN A 418 -11.73 -3.45 3.17
CA ASN A 418 -12.29 -4.44 2.25
C ASN A 418 -11.28 -4.95 1.21
N ALA A 419 -10.20 -4.19 0.97
CA ALA A 419 -9.05 -4.59 0.17
C ALA A 419 -7.86 -5.04 1.04
N GLY A 420 -8.06 -5.18 2.35
CA GLY A 420 -7.01 -5.51 3.30
C GLY A 420 -6.02 -4.37 3.59
N TYR A 421 -6.24 -3.16 3.07
CA TYR A 421 -5.27 -2.06 3.08
C TYR A 421 -5.57 -1.04 4.19
N GLY A 422 -5.35 -1.41 5.45
CA GLY A 422 -5.82 -0.67 6.62
C GLY A 422 -4.90 0.47 7.11
N TRP A 423 -3.64 0.56 6.66
CA TRP A 423 -2.67 1.55 7.15
C TRP A 423 -2.52 2.74 6.21
N TRP A 424 -3.60 3.49 6.05
CA TRP A 424 -3.62 4.71 5.26
C TRP A 424 -3.20 5.96 6.05
N SER A 425 -2.37 6.78 5.40
CA SER A 425 -2.10 8.18 5.74
C SER A 425 -2.73 9.06 4.66
N HIS A 426 -3.71 9.84 5.01
CA HIS A 426 -4.21 10.92 4.17
C HIS A 426 -3.62 12.26 4.59
N ASP A 427 -3.73 13.28 3.77
CA ASP A 427 -3.30 14.64 4.08
C ASP A 427 -4.32 15.28 5.03
N ILE A 428 -4.04 15.21 6.34
CA ILE A 428 -4.95 15.70 7.36
C ILE A 428 -5.04 17.23 7.30
N GLY A 429 -6.25 17.71 7.01
CA GLY A 429 -6.55 19.11 6.74
C GLY A 429 -6.56 19.47 5.25
N GLY A 430 -6.37 18.48 4.35
CA GLY A 430 -6.25 18.67 2.91
C GLY A 430 -4.92 19.30 2.49
N HIS A 431 -4.51 19.12 1.25
CA HIS A 431 -3.19 19.51 0.76
C HIS A 431 -3.20 20.89 0.09
N MET A 432 -4.06 21.12 -0.88
CA MET A 432 -4.01 22.27 -1.78
C MET A 432 -5.38 22.85 -2.12
N HIS A 433 -5.37 23.99 -2.77
CA HIS A 433 -6.56 24.73 -3.17
C HIS A 433 -7.50 25.05 -1.99
N GLY A 434 -8.77 25.30 -2.27
CA GLY A 434 -9.76 25.63 -1.24
C GLY A 434 -9.47 26.98 -0.55
N TYR A 435 -9.85 27.07 0.69
CA TYR A 435 -9.64 28.26 1.50
C TYR A 435 -9.37 27.90 2.95
N LYS A 436 -8.80 28.83 3.71
CA LYS A 436 -8.56 28.61 5.14
C LYS A 436 -9.90 28.69 5.90
N ASP A 437 -10.37 27.53 6.36
CA ASP A 437 -11.53 27.39 7.21
C ASP A 437 -11.06 26.81 8.57
N GLU A 438 -11.29 27.57 9.62
CA GLU A 438 -10.84 27.25 10.97
C GLU A 438 -11.60 26.04 11.53
N GLU A 439 -12.88 25.91 11.25
CA GLU A 439 -13.68 24.77 11.68
C GLU A 439 -13.33 23.51 10.89
N LEU A 440 -13.27 23.58 9.57
CA LEU A 440 -12.86 22.48 8.71
C LEU A 440 -11.52 21.90 9.16
N SER A 441 -10.51 22.75 9.35
CA SER A 441 -9.17 22.35 9.76
C SER A 441 -9.20 21.67 11.14
N THR A 442 -9.99 22.20 12.06
CA THR A 442 -10.17 21.63 13.40
C THR A 442 -10.84 20.27 13.35
N ARG A 443 -11.94 20.13 12.60
CA ARG A 443 -12.68 18.86 12.45
C ARG A 443 -11.84 17.80 11.74
N TRP A 444 -11.10 18.20 10.73
CA TRP A 444 -10.25 17.26 10.01
C TRP A 444 -9.10 16.73 10.89
N LEU A 445 -8.49 17.60 11.69
CA LEU A 445 -7.49 17.17 12.67
C LEU A 445 -8.12 16.22 13.73
N GLN A 446 -9.32 16.51 14.22
CA GLN A 446 -10.03 15.62 15.13
C GLN A 446 -10.26 14.24 14.53
N PHE A 447 -10.73 14.16 13.28
CA PHE A 447 -10.84 12.90 12.54
C PHE A 447 -9.47 12.23 12.36
N GLY A 448 -8.46 12.99 12.00
CA GLY A 448 -7.09 12.51 11.76
C GLY A 448 -6.48 11.80 12.98
N VAL A 449 -6.77 12.27 14.20
CA VAL A 449 -6.28 11.64 15.44
C VAL A 449 -6.78 10.21 15.60
N PHE A 450 -7.96 9.89 15.07
CA PHE A 450 -8.54 8.55 15.08
C PHE A 450 -8.30 7.77 13.78
N SER A 451 -7.68 8.38 12.79
CA SER A 451 -7.29 7.69 11.55
C SER A 451 -6.07 6.79 11.78
N PRO A 452 -5.75 5.84 10.87
CA PRO A 452 -4.64 4.90 11.07
C PRO A 452 -3.31 5.60 11.30
N ILE A 453 -2.96 6.56 10.46
CA ILE A 453 -1.72 7.35 10.56
C ILE A 453 -2.06 8.82 10.73
N MET A 454 -1.52 9.44 11.77
CA MET A 454 -1.74 10.86 12.07
C MET A 454 -0.61 11.70 11.48
N ARG A 455 -0.74 12.08 10.20
CA ARG A 455 0.21 12.93 9.49
C ARG A 455 -0.43 14.25 9.10
N LEU A 456 0.01 15.35 9.69
CA LEU A 456 -0.29 16.69 9.21
C LEU A 456 0.53 16.95 7.95
N HIS A 457 -0.13 17.28 6.84
CA HIS A 457 0.54 17.62 5.60
C HIS A 457 -0.17 18.74 4.86
N SER A 458 0.58 19.54 4.11
CA SER A 458 0.04 20.65 3.32
C SER A 458 1.02 21.08 2.23
N SER A 459 0.51 21.83 1.24
CA SER A 459 1.32 22.51 0.25
C SER A 459 2.15 23.65 0.86
N ASN A 460 2.94 24.30 0.01
CA ASN A 460 3.77 25.47 0.36
C ASN A 460 2.97 26.75 0.60
N SER A 461 1.69 26.78 0.32
CA SER A 461 0.84 27.96 0.53
C SER A 461 0.85 28.39 2.02
N MET A 462 0.98 29.67 2.26
CA MET A 462 0.92 30.23 3.62
C MET A 462 -0.44 30.01 4.29
N PHE A 463 -1.51 29.82 3.53
CA PHE A 463 -2.86 29.61 4.04
C PHE A 463 -3.15 28.14 4.40
N THR A 464 -2.33 27.20 3.92
CA THR A 464 -2.55 25.77 4.14
C THR A 464 -1.78 25.20 5.33
N GLY A 465 -0.96 25.99 6.02
CA GLY A 465 -0.16 25.55 7.15
C GLY A 465 -1.00 24.92 8.26
N LYS A 466 -0.49 23.84 8.86
CA LYS A 466 -1.19 23.02 9.87
C LYS A 466 -0.72 23.28 11.29
N GLU A 467 0.16 24.25 11.50
CA GLU A 467 0.64 24.62 12.82
C GLU A 467 -0.51 25.22 13.65
N PRO A 468 -0.83 24.67 14.84
CA PRO A 468 -1.99 25.10 15.64
C PRO A 468 -2.03 26.59 15.94
N TRP A 469 -0.87 27.21 16.18
CA TRP A 469 -0.77 28.65 16.49
C TRP A 469 -1.06 29.59 15.29
N LYS A 470 -1.27 29.05 14.11
CA LYS A 470 -1.70 29.81 12.92
C LYS A 470 -3.22 29.95 12.81
N TYR A 471 -3.96 29.37 13.74
CA TYR A 471 -5.41 29.37 13.80
C TYR A 471 -5.91 30.25 14.95
N ASN A 472 -7.22 30.51 15.01
CA ASN A 472 -7.82 31.21 16.13
C ASN A 472 -7.60 30.43 17.44
N LYS A 473 -7.72 31.11 18.58
CA LYS A 473 -7.38 30.54 19.89
C LYS A 473 -8.22 29.33 20.28
N ILE A 474 -9.46 29.26 19.81
CA ILE A 474 -10.34 28.10 20.06
C ILE A 474 -9.82 26.87 19.29
N SER A 475 -9.60 27.02 18.00
CA SER A 475 -9.05 25.96 17.12
C SER A 475 -7.66 25.52 17.61
N GLU A 476 -6.77 26.48 17.92
CA GLU A 476 -5.44 26.18 18.47
C GLU A 476 -5.51 25.26 19.71
N ASN A 477 -6.36 25.61 20.69
CA ASN A 477 -6.49 24.84 21.91
C ASN A 477 -7.05 23.44 21.67
N ILE A 478 -8.02 23.31 20.75
CA ILE A 478 -8.57 22.00 20.37
C ILE A 478 -7.50 21.17 19.65
N MET A 479 -6.80 21.73 18.68
CA MET A 479 -5.75 21.05 17.92
C MET A 479 -4.65 20.53 18.85
N LYS A 480 -4.15 21.36 19.78
CA LYS A 480 -3.14 20.97 20.76
C LYS A 480 -3.61 19.79 21.62
N ARG A 481 -4.84 19.85 22.13
CA ARG A 481 -5.42 18.78 22.94
C ARG A 481 -5.50 17.47 22.17
N TYR A 482 -5.95 17.49 20.91
CA TYR A 482 -6.12 16.29 20.10
C TYR A 482 -4.76 15.70 19.64
N LEU A 483 -3.76 16.51 19.34
CA LEU A 483 -2.40 16.03 19.07
C LEU A 483 -1.78 15.33 20.28
N LYS A 484 -2.01 15.83 21.50
CA LYS A 484 -1.61 15.14 22.73
C LYS A 484 -2.38 13.82 22.91
N LEU A 485 -3.70 13.82 22.68
CA LEU A 485 -4.55 12.63 22.76
C LEU A 485 -4.05 11.52 21.82
N ARG A 486 -3.55 11.84 20.63
CA ARG A 486 -2.99 10.82 19.72
C ARG A 486 -1.87 10.04 20.40
N HIS A 487 -0.98 10.70 21.12
CA HIS A 487 0.12 10.02 21.80
C HIS A 487 -0.36 9.23 23.05
N GLU A 488 -1.41 9.68 23.71
CA GLU A 488 -2.06 8.92 24.81
C GLU A 488 -2.71 7.63 24.29
N LEU A 489 -3.18 7.62 23.03
CA LEU A 489 -3.78 6.46 22.37
C LEU A 489 -2.75 5.44 21.86
N ILE A 490 -1.45 5.73 21.85
CA ILE A 490 -0.43 4.82 21.28
C ILE A 490 -0.50 3.39 21.87
N PRO A 491 -0.70 3.16 23.17
CA PRO A 491 -0.84 1.79 23.68
C PRO A 491 -2.03 1.03 23.06
N TYR A 492 -3.18 1.69 22.91
CA TYR A 492 -4.34 1.12 22.22
C TYR A 492 -4.05 0.86 20.74
N LEU A 493 -3.51 1.86 20.04
CA LEU A 493 -3.15 1.75 18.62
C LEU A 493 -2.13 0.64 18.36
N TYR A 494 -1.17 0.46 19.26
CA TYR A 494 -0.18 -0.61 19.12
C TYR A 494 -0.79 -2.00 19.37
N THR A 495 -1.74 -2.11 20.30
CA THR A 495 -2.52 -3.34 20.50
C THR A 495 -3.32 -3.68 19.23
N MET A 496 -3.98 -2.69 18.65
CA MET A 496 -4.73 -2.90 17.39
C MET A 496 -3.80 -3.19 16.20
N ASN A 497 -2.59 -2.61 16.16
CA ASN A 497 -1.56 -2.97 15.19
C ASN A 497 -1.11 -4.44 15.35
N TYR A 498 -1.02 -4.93 16.59
CA TYR A 498 -0.77 -6.34 16.85
C TYR A 498 -1.90 -7.22 16.30
N HIS A 499 -3.16 -6.88 16.57
CA HIS A 499 -4.32 -7.61 16.06
C HIS A 499 -4.43 -7.56 14.53
N ALA A 500 -4.09 -6.43 13.91
CA ALA A 500 -4.04 -6.33 12.44
C ALA A 500 -3.00 -7.29 11.85
N SER A 501 -1.82 -7.38 12.48
CA SER A 501 -0.72 -8.21 12.00
C SER A 501 -0.90 -9.72 12.28
N HIS A 502 -1.48 -10.10 13.41
CA HIS A 502 -1.57 -11.50 13.84
C HIS A 502 -2.94 -12.12 13.61
N ASP A 503 -4.00 -11.35 13.77
CA ASP A 503 -5.38 -11.84 13.73
C ASP A 503 -6.14 -11.42 12.47
N GLY A 504 -5.52 -10.59 11.60
CA GLY A 504 -6.16 -10.06 10.40
C GLY A 504 -7.32 -9.09 10.70
N GLN A 505 -7.25 -8.36 11.83
CA GLN A 505 -8.27 -7.40 12.25
C GLN A 505 -7.82 -5.96 11.97
N PRO A 506 -8.33 -5.28 10.94
CA PRO A 506 -7.97 -3.88 10.67
C PRO A 506 -8.30 -2.97 11.85
N LEU A 507 -7.48 -1.91 12.05
CA LEU A 507 -7.74 -0.88 13.05
C LEU A 507 -9.08 -0.17 12.79
N ILE A 508 -9.31 0.26 11.55
CA ILE A 508 -10.56 0.90 11.12
C ILE A 508 -11.39 -0.12 10.37
N ARG A 509 -12.65 -0.22 10.75
CA ARG A 509 -13.59 -1.19 10.19
C ARG A 509 -14.91 -0.52 9.86
N PRO A 510 -15.53 -0.82 8.70
CA PRO A 510 -16.90 -0.43 8.44
C PRO A 510 -17.86 -1.00 9.50
N MET A 511 -18.89 -0.26 9.82
CA MET A 511 -19.90 -0.70 10.83
C MET A 511 -20.59 -2.01 10.41
N TYR A 512 -20.78 -2.24 9.11
CA TYR A 512 -21.39 -3.47 8.61
C TYR A 512 -20.57 -4.74 8.85
N TYR A 513 -19.32 -4.65 9.31
CA TYR A 513 -18.58 -5.86 9.75
C TYR A 513 -19.19 -6.48 11.02
N LEU A 514 -19.85 -5.69 11.84
CA LEU A 514 -20.54 -6.14 13.06
C LEU A 514 -22.03 -6.35 12.84
N GLU A 515 -22.63 -5.55 11.96
CA GLU A 515 -24.08 -5.53 11.68
C GLU A 515 -24.32 -5.58 10.15
N PRO A 516 -24.05 -6.74 9.51
CA PRO A 516 -24.11 -6.84 8.04
C PRO A 516 -25.47 -6.52 7.44
N GLU A 517 -26.54 -6.74 8.20
CA GLU A 517 -27.92 -6.52 7.76
C GLU A 517 -28.35 -5.04 7.79
N GLN A 518 -27.53 -4.17 8.37
CA GLN A 518 -27.82 -2.73 8.52
C GLN A 518 -27.02 -1.85 7.54
N GLN A 519 -26.80 -2.32 6.33
CA GLN A 519 -26.01 -1.62 5.30
C GLN A 519 -26.76 -0.47 4.66
#